data_7f107dcfbb748d9cf5a8f621633c41bc
#
_entry.id   7f107dcfbb748d9cf5a8f621633c41bc
#
_cell.length_a   1.000
_cell.length_b   1.000
_cell.length_c   1.000
_cell.angle_alpha   90.00
_cell.angle_beta   90.00
_cell.angle_gamma   90.00
#
_symmetry.space_group_name_H-M   'P 1'
#
loop_
_entity.id
_entity.type
_entity.pdbx_description
1 polymer ?
#
loop_
_entity_poly.entity_id
_entity_poly.type
_entity_poly.pdbx_seq_one_letter_code
_entity_poly.pdbx_strand_id
1 'polypeptide(L)'
;MKVSIGTNIKEGPWGGGNLFAINLTNYLRENGHEVIYNLNESNIDIILMTEPRKTSESSAFTNYDIQKYLTYENNNALVVHRINECDERKNTNYVNQYLLNANKVADATIYVSTWIMNIFHELGIDKKDNFVVLGGANKQIFNNIG
;
A
#
# COMPACT_ATOMS: atom_id res chain seq x y z
N MET A 1 -3.18 8.08 15.67
CA MET A 1 -4.04 7.85 14.48
C MET A 1 -4.38 6.37 14.34
N LYS A 2 -5.43 6.09 13.64
CA LYS A 2 -5.79 4.71 13.29
C LYS A 2 -5.47 4.48 11.82
N VAL A 3 -4.62 3.48 11.56
CA VAL A 3 -4.15 3.13 10.22
C VAL A 3 -4.62 1.73 9.87
N SER A 4 -5.26 1.56 8.72
CA SER A 4 -5.63 0.25 8.21
C SER A 4 -4.71 -0.14 7.06
N ILE A 5 -4.04 -1.28 7.20
CA ILE A 5 -3.10 -1.79 6.19
C ILE A 5 -3.77 -2.93 5.42
N GLY A 6 -3.76 -2.82 4.10
CA GLY A 6 -4.46 -3.75 3.21
C GLY A 6 -3.74 -5.06 2.96
N THR A 7 -2.97 -5.54 3.93
CA THR A 7 -2.20 -6.78 3.82
C THR A 7 -2.69 -7.80 4.83
N ASN A 8 -3.01 -9.00 4.37
CA ASN A 8 -3.19 -10.14 5.25
C ASN A 8 -1.82 -10.64 5.68
N ILE A 9 -1.40 -10.23 6.87
CA ILE A 9 -0.08 -10.60 7.39
C ILE A 9 -0.05 -12.09 7.71
N LYS A 10 1.02 -12.77 7.30
CA LYS A 10 1.26 -14.18 7.55
C LYS A 10 2.58 -14.37 8.26
N GLU A 11 2.65 -15.36 9.14
CA GLU A 11 3.90 -15.75 9.77
C GLU A 11 4.75 -16.56 8.80
N GLY A 12 6.08 -16.42 8.90
CA GLY A 12 7.03 -17.17 8.08
C GLY A 12 7.57 -16.36 6.89
N PRO A 13 8.27 -17.04 5.97
CA PRO A 13 8.99 -16.35 4.88
C PRO A 13 8.08 -16.01 3.69
N TRP A 14 7.17 -15.07 3.88
CA TRP A 14 6.22 -14.64 2.85
C TRP A 14 6.70 -13.36 2.20
N GLY A 15 7.43 -13.21 1.32
CA GLY A 15 7.79 -12.09 0.48
C GLY A 15 7.92 -10.71 1.12
N GLY A 16 8.37 -9.74 0.35
CA GLY A 16 8.69 -8.40 0.81
C GLY A 16 7.47 -7.57 1.24
N GLY A 17 6.32 -7.79 0.62
CA GLY A 17 5.10 -7.07 0.99
C GLY A 17 4.61 -7.41 2.40
N ASN A 18 4.69 -8.69 2.76
CA ASN A 18 4.33 -9.12 4.11
C ASN A 18 5.31 -8.57 5.15
N LEU A 19 6.61 -8.62 4.86
CA LEU A 19 7.63 -8.06 5.75
C LEU A 19 7.45 -6.55 5.93
N PHE A 20 7.17 -5.84 4.85
CA PHE A 20 6.90 -4.41 4.92
C PHE A 20 5.72 -4.11 5.87
N ALA A 21 4.63 -4.85 5.73
CA ALA A 21 3.44 -4.65 6.56
C ALA A 21 3.73 -4.93 8.04
N ILE A 22 4.49 -5.98 8.34
CA ILE A 22 4.90 -6.31 9.70
C ILE A 22 5.75 -5.19 10.30
N ASN A 23 6.76 -4.74 9.58
CA ASN A 23 7.66 -3.69 10.05
C ASN A 23 6.94 -2.37 10.25
N LEU A 24 6.07 -2.00 9.33
CA LEU A 24 5.28 -0.78 9.45
C LEU A 24 4.31 -0.86 10.65
N THR A 25 3.67 -2.00 10.83
CA THR A 25 2.78 -2.21 11.97
C THR A 25 3.52 -2.00 13.29
N ASN A 26 4.67 -2.62 13.44
CA ASN A 26 5.46 -2.50 14.67
C ASN A 26 5.89 -1.05 14.92
N TYR A 27 6.37 -0.39 13.88
CA TYR A 27 6.78 1.01 13.97
C TYR A 27 5.63 1.92 14.40
N LEU A 28 4.47 1.76 13.77
CA LEU A 28 3.32 2.60 14.08
C LEU A 28 2.82 2.36 15.51
N ARG A 29 2.74 1.11 15.95
CA ARG A 29 2.32 0.78 17.30
C ARG A 29 3.30 1.30 18.35
N GLU A 30 4.60 1.21 18.10
CA GLU A 30 5.62 1.76 18.98
C GLU A 30 5.51 3.29 19.12
N ASN A 31 4.94 3.96 18.14
CA ASN A 31 4.75 5.41 18.12
C ASN A 31 3.33 5.82 18.52
N GLY A 32 2.56 4.94 19.14
CA GLY A 32 1.26 5.26 19.71
C GLY A 32 0.09 5.24 18.75
N HIS A 33 0.24 4.68 17.54
CA HIS A 33 -0.84 4.56 16.59
C HIS A 33 -1.51 3.20 16.65
N GLU A 34 -2.79 3.16 16.34
CA GLU A 34 -3.53 1.90 16.20
C GLU A 34 -3.38 1.38 14.78
N VAL A 35 -3.21 0.08 14.63
CA VAL A 35 -3.12 -0.58 13.32
C VAL A 35 -4.13 -1.70 13.23
N ILE A 36 -4.94 -1.67 12.18
CA ILE A 36 -5.90 -2.72 11.84
C ILE A 36 -5.71 -3.14 10.38
N TYR A 37 -6.38 -4.21 9.98
CA TYR A 37 -6.23 -4.79 8.64
C TYR A 37 -7.59 -5.02 7.97
N ASN A 38 -8.56 -4.17 8.30
CA ASN A 38 -9.92 -4.25 7.75
C ASN A 38 -10.51 -2.84 7.66
N LEU A 39 -11.71 -2.74 7.12
CA LEU A 39 -12.44 -1.49 6.96
C LEU A 39 -13.74 -1.50 7.77
N ASN A 40 -13.72 -2.15 8.94
CA ASN A 40 -14.92 -2.35 9.76
C ASN A 40 -15.14 -1.24 10.80
N GLU A 41 -14.21 -0.32 10.95
CA GLU A 41 -14.30 0.78 11.92
C GLU A 41 -14.48 2.11 11.20
N SER A 42 -15.39 2.94 11.68
CA SER A 42 -15.75 4.20 11.00
C SER A 42 -14.75 5.33 11.20
N ASN A 43 -13.75 5.16 12.06
CA ASN A 43 -12.82 6.22 12.46
C ASN A 43 -11.38 5.96 11.97
N ILE A 44 -11.24 5.32 10.82
CA ILE A 44 -9.92 5.11 10.22
C ILE A 44 -9.39 6.45 9.66
N ASP A 45 -8.17 6.82 10.05
CA ASP A 45 -7.54 8.05 9.58
C ASP A 45 -6.79 7.83 8.26
N ILE A 46 -6.08 6.71 8.13
CA ILE A 46 -5.28 6.39 6.95
C ILE A 46 -5.57 4.96 6.51
N ILE A 47 -5.83 4.79 5.22
CA ILE A 47 -5.98 3.48 4.59
C ILE A 47 -4.77 3.28 3.68
N LEU A 48 -3.97 2.25 3.95
CA LEU A 48 -2.83 1.90 3.11
C LEU A 48 -3.21 0.72 2.22
N MET A 49 -3.42 1.00 0.93
CA MET A 49 -3.74 0.00 -0.07
C MET A 49 -2.43 -0.60 -0.57
N THR A 50 -2.20 -1.87 -0.25
CA THR A 50 -0.96 -2.59 -0.60
C THR A 50 -1.16 -3.60 -1.70
N GLU A 51 -2.25 -4.35 -1.66
CA GLU A 51 -2.56 -5.37 -2.66
C GLU A 51 -4.05 -5.30 -2.98
N PRO A 52 -4.44 -4.53 -4.00
CA PRO A 52 -5.85 -4.35 -4.30
C PRO A 52 -6.50 -5.52 -5.05
N ARG A 53 -5.73 -6.51 -5.50
CA ARG A 53 -6.26 -7.63 -6.27
C ARG A 53 -6.95 -8.64 -5.38
N LYS A 54 -8.27 -8.79 -5.54
CA LYS A 54 -9.10 -9.69 -4.73
C LYS A 54 -8.63 -11.14 -4.78
N THR A 55 -8.03 -11.56 -5.88
CA THR A 55 -7.56 -12.93 -6.05
C THR A 55 -6.25 -13.23 -5.33
N SER A 56 -5.57 -12.21 -4.82
CA SER A 56 -4.34 -12.40 -4.07
C SER A 56 -4.64 -12.73 -2.62
N GLU A 57 -4.00 -13.77 -2.10
CA GLU A 57 -4.14 -14.16 -0.69
C GLU A 57 -3.64 -13.08 0.26
N SER A 58 -2.73 -12.23 -0.18
CA SER A 58 -2.18 -11.16 0.64
C SER A 58 -3.09 -9.93 0.72
N SER A 59 -4.16 -9.88 -0.05
CA SER A 59 -5.08 -8.74 -0.05
C SER A 59 -6.06 -8.82 1.11
N ALA A 60 -6.02 -7.82 1.99
CA ALA A 60 -7.00 -7.67 3.06
C ALA A 60 -8.26 -6.96 2.59
N PHE A 61 -8.12 -6.03 1.64
CA PHE A 61 -9.25 -5.33 1.02
C PHE A 61 -8.80 -4.78 -0.34
N THR A 62 -9.78 -4.48 -1.18
CA THR A 62 -9.55 -4.00 -2.55
C THR A 62 -9.81 -2.50 -2.65
N ASN A 63 -9.49 -1.92 -3.82
CA ASN A 63 -9.85 -0.53 -4.11
C ASN A 63 -11.38 -0.32 -4.11
N TYR A 64 -12.15 -1.33 -4.48
CA TYR A 64 -13.61 -1.26 -4.43
C TYR A 64 -14.13 -1.21 -2.99
N ASP A 65 -13.52 -1.99 -2.10
CA ASP A 65 -13.85 -1.95 -0.67
C ASP A 65 -13.54 -0.58 -0.07
N ILE A 66 -12.40 0.00 -0.44
CA ILE A 66 -12.01 1.35 -0.01
C ILE A 66 -13.02 2.38 -0.52
N GLN A 67 -13.42 2.28 -1.78
CA GLN A 67 -14.39 3.23 -2.35
C GLN A 67 -15.72 3.18 -1.60
N LYS A 68 -16.20 1.98 -1.25
CA LYS A 68 -17.40 1.83 -0.44
C LYS A 68 -17.23 2.45 0.95
N TYR A 69 -16.08 2.22 1.56
CA TYR A 69 -15.78 2.79 2.87
C TYR A 69 -15.83 4.32 2.84
N LEU A 70 -15.19 4.94 1.86
CA LEU A 70 -15.18 6.39 1.70
C LEU A 70 -16.57 6.94 1.43
N THR A 71 -17.41 6.20 0.71
CA THR A 71 -18.76 6.65 0.35
C THR A 71 -19.74 6.54 1.52
N TYR A 72 -19.67 5.46 2.29
CA TYR A 72 -20.71 5.12 3.25
C TYR A 72 -20.28 5.24 4.72
N GLU A 73 -18.98 5.18 5.02
CA GLU A 73 -18.52 5.15 6.41
C GLU A 73 -17.75 6.42 6.80
N ASN A 74 -16.73 6.79 6.04
CA ASN A 74 -15.86 7.93 6.38
C ASN A 74 -15.15 8.47 5.15
N ASN A 75 -15.61 9.61 4.64
CA ASN A 75 -15.00 10.23 3.45
C ASN A 75 -13.77 11.08 3.77
N ASN A 76 -13.37 11.17 5.03
CA ASN A 76 -12.19 11.95 5.46
C ASN A 76 -10.93 11.09 5.60
N ALA A 77 -11.04 9.77 5.46
CA ALA A 77 -9.86 8.91 5.52
C ALA A 77 -8.93 9.20 4.34
N LEU A 78 -7.63 9.31 4.63
CA LEU A 78 -6.61 9.49 3.61
C LEU A 78 -6.23 8.12 3.04
N VAL A 79 -6.21 7.98 1.73
CA VAL A 79 -5.86 6.73 1.05
C VAL A 79 -4.47 6.85 0.45
N VAL A 80 -3.59 5.95 0.84
CA VAL A 80 -2.23 5.85 0.32
C VAL A 80 -2.08 4.51 -0.40
N HIS A 81 -1.63 4.55 -1.65
CA HIS A 81 -1.40 3.36 -2.46
C HIS A 81 0.10 3.06 -2.52
N ARG A 82 0.50 1.88 -2.07
CA ARG A 82 1.88 1.42 -2.18
C ARG A 82 2.00 0.48 -3.38
N ILE A 83 2.79 0.87 -4.37
CA ILE A 83 3.03 0.07 -5.57
C ILE A 83 4.42 -0.55 -5.49
N ASN A 84 4.47 -1.88 -5.49
CA ASN A 84 5.71 -2.65 -5.41
C ASN A 84 5.89 -3.62 -6.57
N GLU A 85 4.99 -3.61 -7.55
CA GLU A 85 5.03 -4.53 -8.68
C GLU A 85 4.68 -3.83 -9.98
N CYS A 86 5.14 -4.41 -11.10
CA CYS A 86 4.76 -3.98 -12.43
C CYS A 86 4.90 -5.16 -13.40
N ASP A 87 4.26 -5.03 -14.58
CA ASP A 87 4.31 -6.07 -15.60
C ASP A 87 5.74 -6.34 -16.07
N GLU A 88 6.54 -5.30 -16.19
CA GLU A 88 7.93 -5.40 -16.67
C GLU A 88 8.81 -6.23 -15.73
N ARG A 89 8.50 -6.22 -14.44
CA ARG A 89 9.24 -7.00 -13.44
C ARG A 89 8.72 -8.44 -13.33
N LYS A 90 7.41 -8.61 -13.45
CA LYS A 90 6.74 -9.90 -13.24
C LYS A 90 6.52 -10.68 -14.53
N ASN A 91 6.82 -10.09 -15.67
CA ASN A 91 6.56 -10.67 -16.98
C ASN A 91 5.09 -11.04 -17.16
N THR A 92 4.21 -10.12 -16.80
CA THR A 92 2.76 -10.23 -16.93
C THR A 92 2.26 -9.14 -17.88
N ASN A 93 0.95 -9.14 -18.17
CA ASN A 93 0.36 -8.14 -19.06
C ASN A 93 -0.93 -7.50 -18.51
N TYR A 94 -1.20 -7.65 -17.23
CA TYR A 94 -2.44 -7.16 -16.62
C TYR A 94 -2.23 -6.37 -15.33
N VAL A 95 -1.07 -6.48 -14.70
CA VAL A 95 -0.81 -5.88 -13.37
C VAL A 95 -0.82 -4.36 -13.46
N ASN A 96 -0.12 -3.79 -14.44
CA ASN A 96 -0.05 -2.33 -14.59
C ASN A 96 -1.43 -1.71 -14.76
N GLN A 97 -2.25 -2.29 -15.64
CA GLN A 97 -3.60 -1.77 -15.89
C GLN A 97 -4.48 -1.87 -14.64
N TYR A 98 -4.36 -2.97 -13.93
CA TYR A 98 -5.11 -3.17 -12.68
C TYR A 98 -4.71 -2.13 -11.63
N LEU A 99 -3.41 -1.89 -11.46
CA LEU A 99 -2.90 -0.93 -10.49
C LEU A 99 -3.23 0.51 -10.88
N LEU A 100 -3.23 0.83 -12.17
CA LEU A 100 -3.69 2.13 -12.66
C LEU A 100 -5.14 2.39 -12.27
N ASN A 101 -5.99 1.40 -12.47
CA ASN A 101 -7.40 1.52 -12.10
C ASN A 101 -7.58 1.64 -10.58
N ALA A 102 -6.88 0.81 -9.82
CA ALA A 102 -6.95 0.84 -8.36
C ALA A 102 -6.44 2.16 -7.79
N ASN A 103 -5.44 2.78 -8.42
CA ASN A 103 -4.85 4.03 -7.97
C ASN A 103 -5.83 5.20 -7.96
N LYS A 104 -6.91 5.12 -8.70
CA LYS A 104 -7.90 6.21 -8.77
C LYS A 104 -8.51 6.57 -7.42
N VAL A 105 -8.51 5.66 -6.47
CA VAL A 105 -9.05 5.89 -5.13
C VAL A 105 -8.01 6.54 -4.20
N ALA A 106 -6.74 6.57 -4.60
CA ALA A 106 -5.65 7.02 -3.75
C ALA A 106 -5.48 8.53 -3.75
N ASP A 107 -5.16 9.08 -2.60
CA ASP A 107 -4.78 10.49 -2.42
C ASP A 107 -3.28 10.68 -2.61
N ALA A 108 -2.49 9.64 -2.30
CA ALA A 108 -1.04 9.65 -2.45
C ALA A 108 -0.55 8.27 -2.88
N THR A 109 0.61 8.22 -3.54
CA THR A 109 1.19 6.97 -4.01
C THR A 109 2.64 6.84 -3.57
N ILE A 110 2.98 5.67 -3.04
CA ILE A 110 4.34 5.32 -2.63
C ILE A 110 4.85 4.22 -3.55
N TYR A 111 6.04 4.41 -4.11
CA TYR A 111 6.70 3.44 -4.97
C TYR A 111 7.92 2.88 -4.28
N VAL A 112 8.23 1.61 -4.53
CA VAL A 112 9.41 0.96 -3.92
C VAL A 112 10.70 1.30 -4.64
N SER A 113 10.63 1.92 -5.82
CA SER A 113 11.81 2.36 -6.57
C SER A 113 11.44 3.48 -7.55
N THR A 114 12.43 4.28 -7.93
CA THR A 114 12.27 5.30 -8.96
C THR A 114 11.93 4.68 -10.32
N TRP A 115 12.48 3.50 -10.61
CA TRP A 115 12.20 2.79 -11.85
C TRP A 115 10.72 2.46 -11.99
N ILE A 116 10.09 1.89 -10.94
CA ILE A 116 8.66 1.58 -10.95
C ILE A 116 7.83 2.87 -11.02
N MET A 117 8.21 3.90 -10.28
CA MET A 117 7.52 5.18 -10.32
C MET A 117 7.49 5.75 -11.74
N ASN A 118 8.61 5.72 -12.44
CA ASN A 118 8.69 6.25 -13.80
C ASN A 118 7.80 5.47 -14.77
N ILE A 119 7.71 4.15 -14.61
CA ILE A 119 6.82 3.32 -15.42
C ILE A 119 5.36 3.79 -15.26
N PHE A 120 4.91 3.94 -14.03
CA PHE A 120 3.51 4.34 -13.77
C PHE A 120 3.23 5.79 -14.11
N HIS A 121 4.20 6.69 -13.99
CA HIS A 121 4.04 8.06 -14.45
C HIS A 121 3.85 8.13 -15.97
N GLU A 122 4.58 7.34 -16.72
CA GLU A 122 4.40 7.24 -18.18
C GLU A 122 3.03 6.65 -18.55
N LEU A 123 2.50 5.77 -17.70
CA LEU A 123 1.19 5.17 -17.91
C LEU A 123 0.03 6.09 -17.48
N GLY A 124 0.31 7.20 -16.83
CA GLY A 124 -0.69 8.22 -16.55
C GLY A 124 -1.06 8.43 -15.09
N ILE A 125 -0.36 7.81 -14.13
CA ILE A 125 -0.59 8.13 -12.73
C ILE A 125 -0.15 9.58 -12.47
N ASP A 126 -0.98 10.32 -11.75
CA ASP A 126 -0.72 11.70 -11.37
C ASP A 126 0.61 11.81 -10.61
N LYS A 127 1.46 12.75 -11.02
CA LYS A 127 2.76 13.00 -10.38
C LYS A 127 2.66 13.78 -9.08
N LYS A 128 1.47 14.19 -8.70
CA LYS A 128 1.21 14.92 -7.47
C LYS A 128 1.14 13.94 -6.30
N ASP A 129 1.79 14.30 -5.18
CA ASP A 129 1.79 13.47 -3.97
C ASP A 129 2.31 12.04 -4.21
N ASN A 130 3.43 11.94 -4.91
CA ASN A 130 4.12 10.68 -5.18
C ASN A 130 5.47 10.65 -4.47
N PHE A 131 5.79 9.49 -3.85
CA PHE A 131 6.98 9.33 -3.04
C PHE A 131 7.66 8.01 -3.37
N VAL A 132 8.98 7.97 -3.24
CA VAL A 132 9.75 6.74 -3.37
C VAL A 132 10.26 6.33 -1.98
N VAL A 133 9.87 5.14 -1.54
CA VAL A 133 10.38 4.54 -0.31
C VAL A 133 10.95 3.19 -0.68
N LEU A 134 12.28 3.06 -0.59
CA LEU A 134 12.98 1.86 -1.03
C LEU A 134 12.47 0.63 -0.28
N GLY A 135 12.03 -0.36 -1.04
CA GLY A 135 11.53 -1.60 -0.49
C GLY A 135 12.64 -2.56 -0.13
N GLY A 136 12.36 -3.49 0.78
CA GLY A 136 13.25 -4.59 1.11
C GLY A 136 14.34 -4.32 2.13
N ALA A 137 14.61 -3.07 2.49
CA ALA A 137 15.56 -2.74 3.54
C ALA A 137 14.80 -2.53 4.86
N ASN A 138 15.28 -3.11 5.94
CA ASN A 138 14.69 -2.87 7.24
C ASN A 138 15.26 -1.60 7.88
N LYS A 139 14.61 -1.15 8.95
CA LYS A 139 14.99 0.08 9.64
C LYS A 139 16.43 0.07 10.14
N GLN A 140 16.91 -1.06 10.63
CA GLN A 140 18.28 -1.17 11.15
C GLN A 140 19.30 -0.98 10.04
N ILE A 141 19.05 -1.53 8.86
CA ILE A 141 19.92 -1.35 7.70
C ILE A 141 19.96 0.13 7.30
N PHE A 142 18.82 0.79 7.25
CA PHE A 142 18.76 2.21 6.93
C PHE A 142 19.49 3.06 7.96
N ASN A 143 19.33 2.76 9.24
CA ASN A 143 20.01 3.50 10.29
C ASN A 143 21.53 3.34 10.23
N ASN A 144 22.01 2.17 9.83
CA ASN A 144 23.44 1.91 9.69
C ASN A 144 24.04 2.60 8.46
N ILE A 145 23.25 2.82 7.43
CA ILE A 145 23.68 3.52 6.21
C ILE A 145 23.60 5.03 6.38
N GLY A 146 22.60 5.46 7.07
CA GLY A 146 22.32 6.87 7.29
C GLY A 146 22.63 7.30 8.70
#